data_b5b3e00d93f60d987d236bfa342c24f7
#
_entry.id   b5b3e00d93f60d987d236bfa342c24f7
#
_cell.length_a   1.000
_cell.length_b   1.000
_cell.length_c   1.000
_cell.angle_alpha   90.00
_cell.angle_beta   90.00
_cell.angle_gamma   90.00
#
_symmetry.space_group_name_H-M   'P 1'
#
loop_
_entity.id
_entity.type
_entity.pdbx_description
1 polymer ?
#
loop_
_entity_poly.entity_id
_entity_poly.type
_entity_poly.pdbx_seq_one_letter_code
_entity_poly.pdbx_strand_id
1 'polypeptide(L)'
;MSSGNGHVQSEVRFSYCMLPDYSMADSIEMIKVADELGYYACYSVDETWHKDLWCLFAAAADKTRNIRFGPNVTHVFLREPTLICQQLATLDELTGGRAEAVVSTGNFVMMEQYHLDWAKRKPLSRLREAMHVMRTFLDDGKIDFEGDFFRYTGLFTAARPVQARLPLKMGGMKGPRSFEVAGEIADGLHHALSYSREAYDYVIDHVKIGAQRAGRNWQELDLGAWIVSVVSDDSAAAKEAARILVAFYIPSMPPEQLARHGIDQSELQPMFDAFAAGDVAKAINMFGPELAEKLSVAGTPEECAEKIRTDILPSGINHIVLALADAPLVELFSGQSVSGVPGISDQLRLAAKRMIPAIVGQPSAA
;
A
#
# COMPACT_ATOMS: atom_id res chain seq x y z
N MET A 1 -33.13 -11.88 -27.98
CA MET A 1 -32.25 -10.71 -27.95
C MET A 1 -31.37 -10.87 -26.74
N SER A 2 -30.15 -11.34 -26.94
CA SER A 2 -29.17 -11.62 -25.90
C SER A 2 -28.46 -10.31 -25.60
N SER A 3 -28.75 -9.73 -24.41
CA SER A 3 -28.01 -8.59 -23.89
C SER A 3 -26.67 -9.11 -23.35
N GLY A 4 -25.62 -8.97 -24.17
CA GLY A 4 -24.25 -9.20 -23.71
C GLY A 4 -23.89 -8.16 -22.64
N ASN A 5 -23.81 -8.60 -21.40
CA ASN A 5 -23.12 -7.87 -20.35
C ASN A 5 -21.62 -7.84 -20.68
N GLY A 6 -21.20 -6.82 -21.39
CA GLY A 6 -19.79 -6.48 -21.50
C GLY A 6 -19.32 -6.03 -20.12
N HIS A 7 -18.62 -6.90 -19.39
CA HIS A 7 -17.82 -6.48 -18.26
C HIS A 7 -16.79 -5.48 -18.78
N VAL A 8 -16.99 -4.21 -18.48
CA VAL A 8 -15.91 -3.22 -18.55
C VAL A 8 -14.97 -3.59 -17.40
N GLN A 9 -13.97 -4.39 -17.71
CA GLN A 9 -12.86 -4.64 -16.81
C GLN A 9 -12.22 -3.26 -16.59
N SER A 10 -12.27 -2.73 -15.37
CA SER A 10 -11.58 -1.49 -15.04
C SER A 10 -10.10 -1.68 -15.37
N GLU A 11 -9.52 -0.71 -16.07
CA GLU A 11 -8.10 -0.73 -16.43
C GLU A 11 -7.25 -0.91 -15.17
N VAL A 12 -6.35 -1.90 -15.18
CA VAL A 12 -5.47 -2.19 -14.03
C VAL A 12 -4.49 -1.04 -13.86
N ARG A 13 -4.46 -0.46 -12.66
CA ARG A 13 -3.56 0.64 -12.29
C ARG A 13 -2.26 0.08 -11.73
N PHE A 14 -1.15 0.76 -12.03
CA PHE A 14 0.17 0.45 -11.50
C PHE A 14 0.73 1.66 -10.79
N SER A 15 1.06 1.48 -9.54
CA SER A 15 1.68 2.48 -8.67
C SER A 15 2.91 1.90 -7.98
N TYR A 16 3.72 2.75 -7.39
CA TYR A 16 4.76 2.27 -6.51
C TYR A 16 4.67 2.94 -5.14
N CYS A 17 5.13 2.23 -4.12
CA CYS A 17 5.23 2.75 -2.76
C CYS A 17 6.71 2.90 -2.41
N MET A 18 7.11 4.13 -2.10
CA MET A 18 8.47 4.49 -1.75
C MET A 18 8.63 4.50 -0.23
N LEU A 19 9.70 3.92 0.28
CA LEU A 19 10.22 4.25 1.59
C LEU A 19 11.18 5.45 1.43
N PRO A 20 10.91 6.61 2.05
CA PRO A 20 11.63 7.85 1.75
C PRO A 20 12.97 7.94 2.51
N ASP A 21 13.75 6.86 2.51
CA ASP A 21 15.04 6.77 3.23
C ASP A 21 16.24 7.23 2.39
N TYR A 22 16.04 7.39 1.09
CA TYR A 22 17.00 8.02 0.18
C TYR A 22 17.16 9.53 0.45
N SER A 23 18.12 10.18 -0.17
CA SER A 23 18.14 11.64 -0.15
C SER A 23 16.85 12.22 -0.73
N MET A 24 16.41 13.40 -0.27
CA MET A 24 15.20 14.03 -0.83
C MET A 24 15.33 14.30 -2.33
N ALA A 25 16.55 14.60 -2.80
CA ALA A 25 16.83 14.82 -4.22
C ALA A 25 16.65 13.52 -5.03
N ASP A 26 17.21 12.40 -4.55
CA ASP A 26 17.07 11.10 -5.21
C ASP A 26 15.61 10.63 -5.20
N SER A 27 14.90 10.82 -4.07
CA SER A 27 13.48 10.49 -3.96
C SER A 27 12.63 11.26 -4.98
N ILE A 28 12.90 12.55 -5.17
CA ILE A 28 12.22 13.37 -6.18
C ILE A 28 12.55 12.88 -7.60
N GLU A 29 13.80 12.52 -7.90
CA GLU A 29 14.15 11.97 -9.22
C GLU A 29 13.45 10.62 -9.48
N MET A 30 13.35 9.74 -8.50
CA MET A 30 12.59 8.49 -8.64
C MET A 30 11.11 8.77 -8.95
N ILE A 31 10.50 9.76 -8.28
CA ILE A 31 9.11 10.17 -8.55
C ILE A 31 8.95 10.72 -9.97
N LYS A 32 9.89 11.53 -10.46
CA LYS A 32 9.88 12.05 -11.84
C LYS A 32 9.96 10.91 -12.85
N VAL A 33 10.86 9.95 -12.63
CA VAL A 33 10.95 8.76 -13.48
C VAL A 33 9.61 8.01 -13.54
N ALA A 34 8.94 7.83 -12.40
CA ALA A 34 7.65 7.16 -12.38
C ALA A 34 6.54 7.97 -13.11
N ASP A 35 6.54 9.30 -12.98
CA ASP A 35 5.63 10.18 -13.71
C ASP A 35 5.82 10.08 -15.23
N GLU A 36 7.08 10.11 -15.69
CA GLU A 36 7.44 9.97 -17.11
C GLU A 36 7.06 8.60 -17.69
N LEU A 37 7.09 7.55 -16.88
CA LEU A 37 6.74 6.19 -17.26
C LEU A 37 5.23 5.90 -17.18
N GLY A 38 4.42 6.86 -16.72
CA GLY A 38 2.97 6.73 -16.66
C GLY A 38 2.45 5.91 -15.47
N TYR A 39 3.20 5.79 -14.39
CA TYR A 39 2.66 5.22 -13.15
C TYR A 39 1.50 6.06 -12.62
N TYR A 40 0.47 5.39 -12.11
CA TYR A 40 -0.74 6.05 -11.63
C TYR A 40 -0.48 6.90 -10.38
N ALA A 41 0.24 6.35 -9.40
CA ALA A 41 0.56 7.07 -8.17
C ALA A 41 1.94 6.69 -7.61
N CYS A 42 2.53 7.64 -6.88
CA CYS A 42 3.60 7.41 -5.92
C CYS A 42 3.00 7.51 -4.52
N TYR A 43 3.04 6.41 -3.79
CA TYR A 43 2.70 6.38 -2.39
C TYR A 43 3.95 6.41 -1.51
N SER A 44 3.77 6.78 -0.25
CA SER A 44 4.79 6.63 0.77
C SER A 44 4.17 6.37 2.13
N VAL A 45 4.98 5.93 3.08
CA VAL A 45 4.55 5.61 4.43
C VAL A 45 4.59 6.85 5.34
N ASP A 46 3.60 7.00 6.19
CA ASP A 46 3.51 8.08 7.18
C ASP A 46 3.92 7.55 8.56
N GLU A 47 5.19 7.24 8.68
CA GLU A 47 5.80 6.63 9.87
C GLU A 47 7.02 7.43 10.30
N THR A 48 7.19 7.64 11.61
CA THR A 48 8.28 8.46 12.18
C THR A 48 9.67 7.84 12.03
N TRP A 49 9.74 6.60 11.61
CA TRP A 49 11.00 5.93 11.28
C TRP A 49 11.64 6.47 9.99
N HIS A 50 10.83 7.10 9.14
CA HIS A 50 11.17 7.56 7.81
C HIS A 50 11.12 9.09 7.72
N LYS A 51 11.66 9.64 6.63
CA LYS A 51 11.51 11.06 6.32
C LYS A 51 10.06 11.38 6.02
N ASP A 52 9.66 12.63 6.33
CA ASP A 52 8.27 13.09 6.17
C ASP A 52 7.82 13.07 4.71
N LEU A 53 6.77 12.29 4.44
CA LEU A 53 6.21 12.14 3.10
C LEU A 53 5.52 13.40 2.58
N TRP A 54 4.92 14.21 3.47
CA TRP A 54 4.19 15.41 3.07
C TRP A 54 5.15 16.47 2.53
N CYS A 55 6.32 16.63 3.16
CA CYS A 55 7.40 17.47 2.68
C CYS A 55 7.94 16.96 1.33
N LEU A 56 8.12 15.65 1.18
CA LEU A 56 8.57 15.05 -0.07
C LEU A 56 7.60 15.32 -1.22
N PHE A 57 6.31 15.06 -1.00
CA PHE A 57 5.31 15.22 -2.05
C PHE A 57 5.07 16.69 -2.42
N ALA A 58 5.10 17.60 -1.43
CA ALA A 58 5.05 19.03 -1.70
C ALA A 58 6.25 19.49 -2.57
N ALA A 59 7.45 18.96 -2.30
CA ALA A 59 8.66 19.27 -3.09
C ALA A 59 8.66 18.63 -4.50
N ALA A 60 7.90 17.57 -4.71
CA ALA A 60 7.77 16.88 -6.01
C ALA A 60 6.58 17.39 -6.85
N ALA A 61 5.64 18.11 -6.24
CA ALA A 61 4.37 18.48 -6.85
C ALA A 61 4.51 19.27 -8.17
N ASP A 62 5.40 20.26 -8.20
CA ASP A 62 5.68 21.10 -9.37
C ASP A 62 6.66 20.48 -10.39
N LYS A 63 7.27 19.35 -10.04
CA LYS A 63 8.25 18.63 -10.85
C LYS A 63 7.64 17.47 -11.63
N THR A 64 6.35 17.23 -11.43
CA THR A 64 5.58 16.14 -12.04
C THR A 64 4.28 16.66 -12.63
N ARG A 65 3.66 15.88 -13.55
CA ARG A 65 2.46 16.33 -14.29
C ARG A 65 1.25 15.43 -14.11
N ASN A 66 1.45 14.12 -14.00
CA ASN A 66 0.37 13.14 -14.07
C ASN A 66 0.26 12.28 -12.83
N ILE A 67 1.39 11.90 -12.23
CA ILE A 67 1.45 10.98 -11.09
C ILE A 67 0.71 11.57 -9.89
N ARG A 68 -0.11 10.74 -9.25
CA ARG A 68 -0.83 11.08 -8.02
C ARG A 68 0.06 10.86 -6.81
N PHE A 69 -0.31 11.47 -5.69
CA PHE A 69 0.43 11.41 -4.45
C PHE A 69 -0.47 11.09 -3.26
N GLY A 70 0.03 10.30 -2.34
CA GLY A 70 -0.65 10.10 -1.08
C GLY A 70 0.07 9.14 -0.14
N PRO A 71 -0.34 9.16 1.14
CA PRO A 71 0.11 8.14 2.07
C PRO A 71 -0.48 6.78 1.73
N ASN A 72 0.33 5.75 1.88
CA ASN A 72 -0.15 4.37 1.94
C ASN A 72 0.70 3.59 2.98
N VAL A 73 0.40 3.81 4.24
CA VAL A 73 -0.79 4.47 4.80
C VAL A 73 -0.43 5.68 5.67
N THR A 74 -1.40 6.61 5.90
CA THR A 74 -1.42 7.47 7.09
C THR A 74 -2.33 6.87 8.16
N HIS A 75 -2.21 7.32 9.41
CA HIS A 75 -2.92 6.67 10.51
C HIS A 75 -3.54 7.66 11.51
N VAL A 76 -4.68 7.26 12.08
CA VAL A 76 -5.55 8.11 12.89
C VAL A 76 -5.26 8.08 14.41
N PHE A 77 -4.11 7.52 14.81
CA PHE A 77 -3.71 7.50 16.22
C PHE A 77 -2.69 8.58 16.58
N LEU A 78 -1.72 8.83 15.71
CA LEU A 78 -0.68 9.84 15.93
C LEU A 78 -0.94 11.11 15.10
N ARG A 79 -1.81 11.04 14.09
CA ARG A 79 -2.28 12.20 13.35
C ARG A 79 -3.78 12.42 13.57
N GLU A 80 -4.15 13.64 13.80
CA GLU A 80 -5.52 14.05 13.94
C GLU A 80 -6.20 14.10 12.56
N PRO A 81 -7.43 13.55 12.38
CA PRO A 81 -8.08 13.42 11.07
C PRO A 81 -8.25 14.74 10.31
N THR A 82 -8.58 15.84 10.98
CA THR A 82 -8.76 17.14 10.31
C THR A 82 -7.43 17.75 9.87
N LEU A 83 -6.31 17.44 10.55
CA LEU A 83 -4.98 17.84 10.11
C LEU A 83 -4.54 17.02 8.88
N ILE A 84 -4.90 15.74 8.81
CA ILE A 84 -4.69 14.94 7.59
C ILE A 84 -5.47 15.54 6.42
N CYS A 85 -6.73 15.96 6.65
CA CYS A 85 -7.54 16.63 5.63
C CYS A 85 -6.91 17.95 5.15
N GLN A 86 -6.39 18.76 6.07
CA GLN A 86 -5.69 20.00 5.74
C GLN A 86 -4.47 19.73 4.83
N GLN A 87 -3.64 18.75 5.19
CA GLN A 87 -2.47 18.37 4.41
C GLN A 87 -2.87 17.85 3.02
N LEU A 88 -3.89 16.97 2.96
CA LEU A 88 -4.40 16.42 1.69
C LEU A 88 -4.97 17.51 0.78
N ALA A 89 -5.78 18.40 1.30
CA ALA A 89 -6.37 19.49 0.51
C ALA A 89 -5.29 20.46 -0.01
N THR A 90 -4.28 20.75 0.80
CA THR A 90 -3.14 21.58 0.38
C THR A 90 -2.28 20.87 -0.69
N LEU A 91 -2.02 19.57 -0.52
CA LEU A 91 -1.31 18.79 -1.52
C LEU A 91 -2.12 18.67 -2.82
N ASP A 92 -3.44 18.55 -2.71
CA ASP A 92 -4.33 18.50 -3.86
C ASP A 92 -4.28 19.79 -4.68
N GLU A 93 -4.28 20.95 -4.02
CA GLU A 93 -4.09 22.24 -4.66
C GLU A 93 -2.71 22.35 -5.34
N LEU A 94 -1.63 22.04 -4.61
CA LEU A 94 -0.26 22.06 -5.13
C LEU A 94 -0.07 21.17 -6.37
N THR A 95 -0.77 20.05 -6.42
CA THR A 95 -0.66 19.08 -7.51
C THR A 95 -1.70 19.28 -8.62
N GLY A 96 -2.64 20.21 -8.46
CA GLY A 96 -3.73 20.41 -9.42
C GLY A 96 -4.71 19.25 -9.48
N GLY A 97 -5.07 18.65 -8.33
CA GLY A 97 -6.08 17.60 -8.24
C GLY A 97 -5.51 16.17 -8.30
N ARG A 98 -4.27 15.95 -7.84
CA ARG A 98 -3.61 14.63 -7.89
C ARG A 98 -3.35 14.01 -6.51
N ALA A 99 -3.94 14.53 -5.44
CA ALA A 99 -3.83 13.93 -4.11
C ALA A 99 -4.87 12.83 -3.89
N GLU A 100 -4.52 11.85 -3.07
CA GLU A 100 -5.42 10.82 -2.55
C GLU A 100 -4.83 10.25 -1.25
N ALA A 101 -5.58 9.45 -0.49
CA ALA A 101 -5.04 8.86 0.73
C ALA A 101 -5.52 7.43 0.95
N VAL A 102 -4.62 6.62 1.48
CA VAL A 102 -4.93 5.35 2.13
C VAL A 102 -4.75 5.55 3.64
N VAL A 103 -5.85 5.42 4.38
CA VAL A 103 -5.93 5.69 5.82
C VAL A 103 -6.09 4.39 6.58
N SER A 104 -5.37 4.23 7.67
CA SER A 104 -5.42 3.01 8.47
C SER A 104 -5.36 3.27 9.98
N THR A 105 -5.30 2.19 10.74
CA THR A 105 -5.04 2.23 12.18
C THR A 105 -3.57 2.35 12.54
N GLY A 106 -2.67 2.30 11.55
CA GLY A 106 -1.22 2.42 11.73
C GLY A 106 -0.51 1.11 12.04
N ASN A 107 0.80 1.19 12.11
CA ASN A 107 1.69 0.08 12.45
C ASN A 107 1.69 -0.15 13.97
N PHE A 108 1.35 -1.36 14.41
CA PHE A 108 1.25 -1.66 15.84
C PHE A 108 2.59 -1.58 16.57
N VAL A 109 3.71 -1.92 15.92
CA VAL A 109 5.07 -1.82 16.50
C VAL A 109 5.39 -0.35 16.80
N MET A 110 5.08 0.53 15.87
CA MET A 110 5.25 1.97 16.10
C MET A 110 4.34 2.47 17.23
N MET A 111 3.09 2.00 17.30
CA MET A 111 2.18 2.38 18.39
C MET A 111 2.70 1.94 19.75
N GLU A 112 3.31 0.76 19.86
CA GLU A 112 3.96 0.28 21.07
C GLU A 112 5.16 1.16 21.50
N GLN A 113 5.96 1.62 20.54
CA GLN A 113 7.06 2.57 20.81
C GLN A 113 6.56 3.92 21.34
N TYR A 114 5.34 4.34 20.95
CA TYR A 114 4.66 5.51 21.52
C TYR A 114 3.88 5.20 22.82
N HIS A 115 4.04 4.00 23.39
CA HIS A 115 3.29 3.55 24.56
C HIS A 115 1.78 3.65 24.41
N LEU A 116 1.27 3.48 23.19
CA LEU A 116 -0.17 3.44 22.90
C LEU A 116 -0.64 2.00 22.95
N ASP A 117 -1.51 1.68 23.91
CA ASP A 117 -2.21 0.38 23.95
C ASP A 117 -3.27 0.33 22.82
N TRP A 118 -2.76 0.06 21.62
CA TRP A 118 -3.54 0.11 20.39
C TRP A 118 -4.76 -0.83 20.43
N ALA A 119 -4.58 -2.06 20.92
CA ALA A 119 -5.65 -3.07 20.90
C ALA A 119 -6.83 -2.67 21.80
N LYS A 120 -6.58 -2.06 22.96
CA LYS A 120 -7.63 -1.60 23.87
C LYS A 120 -8.36 -0.34 23.40
N ARG A 121 -7.85 0.36 22.39
CA ARG A 121 -8.40 1.62 21.90
C ARG A 121 -9.42 1.48 20.76
N LYS A 122 -10.03 0.29 20.58
CA LYS A 122 -11.03 0.03 19.54
C LYS A 122 -10.61 0.55 18.15
N PRO A 123 -9.47 0.07 17.59
CA PRO A 123 -8.83 0.70 16.44
C PRO A 123 -9.74 0.81 15.21
N LEU A 124 -10.52 -0.22 14.88
CA LEU A 124 -11.40 -0.18 13.72
C LEU A 124 -12.57 0.82 13.91
N SER A 125 -13.14 0.89 15.13
CA SER A 125 -14.20 1.87 15.41
C SER A 125 -13.68 3.30 15.31
N ARG A 126 -12.48 3.55 15.83
CA ARG A 126 -11.79 4.85 15.69
C ARG A 126 -11.52 5.19 14.23
N LEU A 127 -11.04 4.24 13.44
CA LEU A 127 -10.80 4.47 12.01
C LEU A 127 -12.11 4.78 11.27
N ARG A 128 -13.18 4.03 11.54
CA ARG A 128 -14.49 4.26 10.94
C ARG A 128 -15.00 5.68 11.22
N GLU A 129 -14.89 6.12 12.47
CA GLU A 129 -15.29 7.48 12.89
C GLU A 129 -14.40 8.54 12.22
N ALA A 130 -13.08 8.32 12.18
CA ALA A 130 -12.13 9.20 11.51
C ALA A 130 -12.43 9.34 10.01
N MET A 131 -12.75 8.25 9.31
CA MET A 131 -13.12 8.27 7.89
C MET A 131 -14.36 9.11 7.64
N HIS A 132 -15.38 9.04 8.53
CA HIS A 132 -16.56 9.89 8.47
C HIS A 132 -16.20 11.37 8.67
N VAL A 133 -15.43 11.68 9.72
CA VAL A 133 -14.92 13.04 9.98
C VAL A 133 -14.15 13.58 8.78
N MET A 134 -13.21 12.81 8.23
CA MET A 134 -12.40 13.23 7.10
C MET A 134 -13.25 13.48 5.85
N ARG A 135 -14.20 12.60 5.55
CA ARG A 135 -15.10 12.78 4.40
C ARG A 135 -15.90 14.07 4.54
N THR A 136 -16.58 14.27 5.67
CA THR A 136 -17.36 15.48 5.94
C THR A 136 -16.50 16.74 5.85
N PHE A 137 -15.32 16.72 6.47
CA PHE A 137 -14.45 17.92 6.52
C PHE A 137 -13.84 18.27 5.15
N LEU A 138 -13.50 17.28 4.32
CA LEU A 138 -13.05 17.52 2.95
C LEU A 138 -14.18 18.03 2.05
N ASP A 139 -15.37 17.44 2.16
CA ASP A 139 -16.50 17.77 1.29
C ASP A 139 -17.08 19.14 1.67
N ASP A 140 -17.26 19.45 2.95
CA ASP A 140 -17.97 20.65 3.43
C ASP A 140 -17.03 21.79 3.87
N GLY A 141 -15.78 21.50 4.25
CA GLY A 141 -14.83 22.47 4.80
C GLY A 141 -15.13 22.93 6.22
N LYS A 142 -16.12 22.33 6.85
CA LYS A 142 -16.51 22.61 8.23
C LYS A 142 -17.10 21.35 8.86
N ILE A 143 -17.04 21.28 10.19
CA ILE A 143 -17.59 20.15 10.92
C ILE A 143 -18.04 20.57 12.35
N ASP A 144 -19.23 20.13 12.72
CA ASP A 144 -19.69 19.97 14.09
C ASP A 144 -19.92 18.47 14.29
N PHE A 145 -19.24 17.86 15.26
CA PHE A 145 -19.28 16.42 15.43
C PHE A 145 -19.05 16.04 16.90
N GLU A 146 -19.82 15.09 17.39
CA GLU A 146 -19.67 14.51 18.71
C GLU A 146 -19.71 12.98 18.59
N GLY A 147 -18.53 12.35 18.62
CA GLY A 147 -18.35 10.91 18.53
C GLY A 147 -17.69 10.31 19.77
N ASP A 148 -17.38 9.04 19.68
CA ASP A 148 -16.70 8.30 20.75
C ASP A 148 -15.21 8.67 20.84
N PHE A 149 -14.59 9.04 19.72
CA PHE A 149 -13.15 9.26 19.58
C PHE A 149 -12.79 10.69 19.22
N PHE A 150 -13.66 11.38 18.51
CA PHE A 150 -13.42 12.76 18.05
C PHE A 150 -14.60 13.66 18.39
N ARG A 151 -14.27 14.92 18.70
CA ARG A 151 -15.29 15.94 19.00
C ARG A 151 -14.83 17.28 18.46
N TYR A 152 -15.69 17.95 17.70
CA TYR A 152 -15.44 19.26 17.11
C TYR A 152 -16.66 20.17 17.27
N THR A 153 -16.41 21.45 17.52
CA THR A 153 -17.47 22.46 17.60
C THR A 153 -17.07 23.65 16.73
N GLY A 154 -17.83 23.89 15.66
CA GLY A 154 -17.62 25.02 14.76
C GLY A 154 -16.25 24.99 14.06
N LEU A 155 -15.62 23.81 13.91
CA LEU A 155 -14.31 23.72 13.26
C LEU A 155 -14.48 23.91 11.76
N PHE A 156 -13.64 24.77 11.16
CA PHE A 156 -13.63 25.02 9.72
C PHE A 156 -12.21 25.10 9.17
N THR A 157 -12.09 24.99 7.85
CA THR A 157 -10.83 25.14 7.13
C THR A 157 -11.01 25.94 5.84
N ALA A 158 -9.99 26.74 5.49
CA ALA A 158 -9.85 27.38 4.18
C ALA A 158 -9.15 26.45 3.16
N ALA A 159 -8.49 25.40 3.61
CA ALA A 159 -7.87 24.40 2.72
C ALA A 159 -8.94 23.53 2.09
N ARG A 160 -9.18 23.71 0.78
CA ARG A 160 -10.18 22.95 0.04
C ARG A 160 -9.52 22.13 -1.08
N PRO A 161 -9.89 20.87 -1.26
CA PRO A 161 -9.39 20.11 -2.42
C PRO A 161 -9.91 20.72 -3.72
N VAL A 162 -9.10 20.62 -4.77
CA VAL A 162 -9.48 20.99 -6.16
C VAL A 162 -10.39 19.93 -6.76
N GLN A 163 -10.16 18.68 -6.38
CA GLN A 163 -11.00 17.57 -6.78
C GLN A 163 -12.40 17.71 -6.18
N ALA A 164 -13.45 17.49 -6.98
CA ALA A 164 -14.83 17.44 -6.49
C ALA A 164 -15.01 16.40 -5.37
N ARG A 165 -14.26 15.31 -5.44
CA ARG A 165 -14.18 14.28 -4.40
C ARG A 165 -12.75 13.74 -4.33
N LEU A 166 -12.04 14.07 -3.26
CA LEU A 166 -10.71 13.55 -3.00
C LEU A 166 -10.81 12.07 -2.56
N PRO A 167 -10.11 11.12 -3.23
CA PRO A 167 -10.21 9.72 -2.88
C PRO A 167 -9.67 9.41 -1.48
N LEU A 168 -10.51 8.80 -0.65
CA LEU A 168 -10.17 8.28 0.68
C LEU A 168 -10.37 6.77 0.72
N LYS A 169 -9.27 6.04 0.71
CA LYS A 169 -9.24 4.58 0.77
C LYS A 169 -8.87 4.11 2.17
N MET A 170 -9.18 2.88 2.50
CA MET A 170 -8.71 2.26 3.74
C MET A 170 -7.53 1.33 3.48
N GLY A 171 -6.56 1.35 4.38
CA GLY A 171 -5.52 0.34 4.47
C GLY A 171 -5.96 -0.79 5.39
N GLY A 172 -5.84 -2.03 4.94
CA GLY A 172 -6.23 -3.19 5.73
C GLY A 172 -5.29 -4.37 5.54
N MET A 173 -4.89 -5.00 6.67
CA MET A 173 -4.06 -6.20 6.66
C MET A 173 -4.69 -7.31 7.49
N LYS A 174 -5.39 -6.98 8.56
CA LYS A 174 -5.87 -7.95 9.56
C LYS A 174 -7.39 -7.96 9.64
N GLY A 175 -7.96 -9.10 9.32
CA GLY A 175 -9.29 -9.50 9.69
C GLY A 175 -10.44 -8.97 8.83
N PRO A 176 -11.51 -9.76 8.77
CA PRO A 176 -12.61 -9.58 7.83
C PRO A 176 -13.37 -8.26 8.04
N ARG A 177 -13.54 -7.85 9.30
CA ARG A 177 -14.33 -6.64 9.63
C ARG A 177 -13.74 -5.36 9.05
N SER A 178 -12.40 -5.27 8.93
CA SER A 178 -11.78 -4.10 8.32
C SER A 178 -12.06 -4.02 6.82
N PHE A 179 -12.11 -5.17 6.14
CA PHE A 179 -12.43 -5.26 4.72
C PHE A 179 -13.91 -4.95 4.46
N GLU A 180 -14.81 -5.44 5.32
CA GLU A 180 -16.23 -5.10 5.27
C GLU A 180 -16.46 -3.59 5.45
N VAL A 181 -15.81 -2.97 6.45
CA VAL A 181 -15.92 -1.53 6.68
C VAL A 181 -15.37 -0.74 5.48
N ALA A 182 -14.26 -1.17 4.87
CA ALA A 182 -13.74 -0.53 3.67
C ALA A 182 -14.76 -0.58 2.52
N GLY A 183 -15.35 -1.74 2.26
CA GLY A 183 -16.43 -1.90 1.27
C GLY A 183 -17.64 -1.02 1.54
N GLU A 184 -17.98 -0.81 2.81
CA GLU A 184 -19.15 -0.04 3.24
C GLU A 184 -18.95 1.48 3.07
N ILE A 185 -17.78 2.04 3.43
CA ILE A 185 -17.62 3.49 3.57
C ILE A 185 -16.47 4.14 2.78
N ALA A 186 -15.46 3.38 2.34
CA ALA A 186 -14.27 3.93 1.69
C ALA A 186 -14.38 3.96 0.16
N ASP A 187 -13.54 4.75 -0.50
CA ASP A 187 -13.45 4.77 -1.97
C ASP A 187 -12.62 3.58 -2.50
N GLY A 188 -12.03 2.79 -1.61
CA GLY A 188 -11.28 1.58 -1.92
C GLY A 188 -10.64 0.95 -0.70
N LEU A 189 -9.96 -0.17 -0.94
CA LEU A 189 -9.16 -0.88 0.04
C LEU A 189 -7.78 -1.19 -0.57
N HIS A 190 -6.71 -0.77 0.09
CA HIS A 190 -5.36 -1.29 -0.21
C HIS A 190 -4.99 -2.34 0.84
N HIS A 191 -4.83 -3.56 0.36
CA HIS A 191 -4.45 -4.70 1.19
C HIS A 191 -2.97 -5.00 1.04
N ALA A 192 -2.29 -5.25 2.15
CA ALA A 192 -0.85 -5.50 2.18
C ALA A 192 -0.53 -6.97 2.47
N LEU A 193 0.59 -7.43 1.91
CA LEU A 193 1.23 -8.71 2.22
C LEU A 193 0.36 -9.93 1.87
N SER A 194 -0.38 -9.88 0.77
CA SER A 194 -1.00 -11.05 0.16
C SER A 194 -0.43 -11.30 -1.24
N TYR A 195 -0.21 -12.57 -1.57
CA TYR A 195 0.49 -12.98 -2.79
C TYR A 195 -0.13 -14.24 -3.42
N SER A 196 -1.26 -14.69 -2.91
CA SER A 196 -1.99 -15.83 -3.43
C SER A 196 -3.43 -15.46 -3.77
N ARG A 197 -3.99 -16.17 -4.73
CA ARG A 197 -5.39 -16.02 -5.12
C ARG A 197 -6.32 -16.23 -3.94
N GLU A 198 -6.11 -17.29 -3.15
CA GLU A 198 -6.94 -17.60 -1.99
C GLU A 198 -6.98 -16.46 -0.98
N ALA A 199 -5.81 -15.82 -0.72
CA ALA A 199 -5.73 -14.69 0.19
C ALA A 199 -6.51 -13.47 -0.34
N TYR A 200 -6.43 -13.16 -1.63
CA TYR A 200 -7.18 -12.06 -2.23
C TYR A 200 -8.67 -12.36 -2.38
N ASP A 201 -9.05 -13.57 -2.76
CA ASP A 201 -10.46 -13.98 -2.82
C ASP A 201 -11.13 -13.76 -1.46
N TYR A 202 -10.47 -14.15 -0.37
CA TYR A 202 -10.96 -13.88 0.99
C TYR A 202 -11.16 -12.38 1.28
N VAL A 203 -10.19 -11.55 0.94
CA VAL A 203 -10.27 -10.10 1.13
C VAL A 203 -11.44 -9.51 0.34
N ILE A 204 -11.54 -9.85 -0.93
CA ILE A 204 -12.55 -9.32 -1.85
C ILE A 204 -13.95 -9.78 -1.45
N ASP A 205 -14.13 -11.01 -0.99
CA ASP A 205 -15.43 -11.49 -0.52
C ASP A 205 -15.92 -10.69 0.68
N HIS A 206 -15.05 -10.33 1.62
CA HIS A 206 -15.42 -9.44 2.72
C HIS A 206 -15.69 -7.98 2.27
N VAL A 207 -14.96 -7.46 1.30
CA VAL A 207 -15.27 -6.16 0.69
C VAL A 207 -16.66 -6.19 0.06
N LYS A 208 -17.03 -7.24 -0.68
CA LYS A 208 -18.38 -7.42 -1.27
C LYS A 208 -19.47 -7.40 -0.22
N ILE A 209 -19.27 -8.08 0.93
CA ILE A 209 -20.24 -8.07 2.04
C ILE A 209 -20.48 -6.63 2.54
N GLY A 210 -19.40 -5.86 2.74
CA GLY A 210 -19.54 -4.46 3.18
C GLY A 210 -20.22 -3.58 2.13
N ALA A 211 -19.81 -3.68 0.88
CA ALA A 211 -20.39 -2.94 -0.24
C ALA A 211 -21.90 -3.26 -0.40
N GLN A 212 -22.26 -4.52 -0.34
CA GLN A 212 -23.67 -4.95 -0.41
C GLN A 212 -24.50 -4.36 0.74
N ARG A 213 -23.97 -4.36 1.97
CA ARG A 213 -24.63 -3.78 3.14
C ARG A 213 -24.93 -2.29 2.95
N ALA A 214 -24.05 -1.57 2.25
CA ALA A 214 -24.19 -0.15 1.94
C ALA A 214 -24.89 0.14 0.59
N GLY A 215 -25.34 -0.87 -0.13
CA GLY A 215 -25.98 -0.72 -1.45
C GLY A 215 -25.00 -0.20 -2.53
N ARG A 216 -23.71 -0.51 -2.40
CA ARG A 216 -22.65 -0.04 -3.30
C ARG A 216 -22.21 -1.13 -4.27
N ASN A 217 -21.76 -0.73 -5.44
CA ASN A 217 -21.09 -1.63 -6.37
C ASN A 217 -19.60 -1.75 -5.99
N TRP A 218 -19.18 -2.91 -5.53
CA TRP A 218 -17.80 -3.17 -5.15
C TRP A 218 -16.79 -3.05 -6.30
N GLN A 219 -17.23 -3.25 -7.55
CA GLN A 219 -16.39 -3.14 -8.75
C GLN A 219 -15.95 -1.71 -9.07
N GLU A 220 -16.60 -0.72 -8.47
CA GLU A 220 -16.23 0.70 -8.58
C GLU A 220 -15.16 1.11 -7.55
N LEU A 221 -14.84 0.21 -6.61
CA LEU A 221 -13.85 0.47 -5.58
C LEU A 221 -12.42 0.32 -6.13
N ASP A 222 -11.50 1.14 -5.63
CA ASP A 222 -10.07 0.99 -5.86
C ASP A 222 -9.53 -0.13 -4.94
N LEU A 223 -9.28 -1.29 -5.53
CA LEU A 223 -8.87 -2.50 -4.80
C LEU A 223 -7.39 -2.76 -5.04
N GLY A 224 -6.57 -2.26 -4.12
CA GLY A 224 -5.12 -2.24 -4.24
C GLY A 224 -4.44 -3.43 -3.56
N ALA A 225 -3.49 -4.02 -4.26
CA ALA A 225 -2.52 -4.98 -3.73
C ALA A 225 -1.18 -4.28 -3.47
N TRP A 226 -0.86 -4.03 -2.21
CA TRP A 226 0.46 -3.57 -1.80
C TRP A 226 1.37 -4.79 -1.63
N ILE A 227 2.38 -4.91 -2.48
CA ILE A 227 3.22 -6.11 -2.59
C ILE A 227 4.71 -5.76 -2.57
N VAL A 228 5.49 -6.47 -1.76
CA VAL A 228 6.96 -6.42 -1.83
C VAL A 228 7.40 -6.93 -3.19
N SER A 229 8.17 -6.14 -3.90
CA SER A 229 8.56 -6.43 -5.27
C SER A 229 10.02 -6.09 -5.53
N VAL A 230 10.68 -6.95 -6.31
CA VAL A 230 12.02 -6.70 -6.86
C VAL A 230 12.05 -7.18 -8.31
N VAL A 231 12.25 -6.23 -9.23
CA VAL A 231 12.23 -6.53 -10.68
C VAL A 231 13.63 -6.39 -11.23
N SER A 232 14.21 -7.50 -11.71
CA SER A 232 15.57 -7.54 -12.24
C SER A 232 15.68 -8.57 -13.37
N ASP A 233 16.61 -8.36 -14.30
CA ASP A 233 17.00 -9.41 -15.27
C ASP A 233 17.72 -10.58 -14.58
N ASP A 234 18.33 -10.35 -13.41
CA ASP A 234 18.86 -11.39 -12.54
C ASP A 234 17.77 -11.83 -11.53
N SER A 235 17.04 -12.88 -11.90
CA SER A 235 15.97 -13.46 -11.09
C SER A 235 16.45 -13.92 -9.71
N ALA A 236 17.66 -14.50 -9.63
CA ALA A 236 18.19 -15.00 -8.37
C ALA A 236 18.51 -13.84 -7.40
N ALA A 237 19.14 -12.78 -7.89
CA ALA A 237 19.41 -11.58 -7.10
C ALA A 237 18.11 -10.89 -6.63
N ALA A 238 17.10 -10.82 -7.50
CA ALA A 238 15.80 -10.25 -7.16
C ALA A 238 15.11 -11.03 -6.04
N LYS A 239 15.08 -12.35 -6.14
CA LYS A 239 14.46 -13.23 -5.15
C LYS A 239 15.19 -13.20 -3.81
N GLU A 240 16.51 -13.09 -3.82
CA GLU A 240 17.30 -12.95 -2.58
C GLU A 240 17.04 -11.60 -1.88
N ALA A 241 16.99 -10.51 -2.61
CA ALA A 241 16.66 -9.21 -2.04
C ALA A 241 15.24 -9.19 -1.45
N ALA A 242 14.27 -9.74 -2.17
CA ALA A 242 12.89 -9.87 -1.69
C ALA A 242 12.80 -10.76 -0.44
N ARG A 243 13.57 -11.86 -0.38
CA ARG A 243 13.64 -12.76 0.76
C ARG A 243 14.02 -12.01 2.03
N ILE A 244 15.04 -11.19 1.96
CA ILE A 244 15.53 -10.41 3.10
C ILE A 244 14.45 -9.43 3.57
N LEU A 245 13.80 -8.71 2.67
CA LEU A 245 12.78 -7.73 3.02
C LEU A 245 11.51 -8.36 3.57
N VAL A 246 11.01 -9.40 2.93
CA VAL A 246 9.79 -10.09 3.38
C VAL A 246 9.96 -10.63 4.79
N ALA A 247 11.16 -11.11 5.16
CA ALA A 247 11.44 -11.58 6.50
C ALA A 247 11.08 -10.55 7.59
N PHE A 248 11.23 -9.24 7.34
CA PHE A 248 10.82 -8.17 8.26
C PHE A 248 9.31 -8.01 8.39
N TYR A 249 8.55 -8.34 7.35
CA TYR A 249 7.10 -8.17 7.36
C TYR A 249 6.35 -9.38 7.92
N ILE A 250 6.98 -10.56 7.87
CA ILE A 250 6.38 -11.82 8.33
C ILE A 250 5.83 -11.75 9.76
N PRO A 251 6.54 -11.17 10.76
CA PRO A 251 6.02 -11.07 12.12
C PRO A 251 4.72 -10.26 12.22
N SER A 252 4.43 -9.44 11.22
CA SER A 252 3.20 -8.65 11.14
C SER A 252 2.02 -9.38 10.49
N MET A 253 2.26 -10.50 9.82
CA MET A 253 1.21 -11.28 9.16
C MET A 253 0.43 -12.13 10.18
N PRO A 254 -0.91 -12.07 10.18
CA PRO A 254 -1.73 -12.95 11.02
C PRO A 254 -1.57 -14.43 10.61
N PRO A 255 -1.72 -15.37 11.57
CA PRO A 255 -1.66 -16.81 11.28
C PRO A 255 -2.59 -17.24 10.14
N GLU A 256 -3.79 -16.71 10.11
CA GLU A 256 -4.79 -17.03 9.09
C GLU A 256 -4.39 -16.51 7.70
N GLN A 257 -3.63 -15.42 7.63
CA GLN A 257 -3.10 -14.91 6.37
C GLN A 257 -1.95 -15.80 5.89
N LEU A 258 -1.04 -16.21 6.77
CA LEU A 258 0.02 -17.18 6.44
C LEU A 258 -0.57 -18.51 5.96
N ALA A 259 -1.60 -19.01 6.63
CA ALA A 259 -2.28 -20.26 6.24
C ALA A 259 -2.86 -20.21 4.82
N ARG A 260 -3.39 -19.05 4.38
CA ARG A 260 -3.86 -18.84 2.99
C ARG A 260 -2.75 -18.84 1.94
N HIS A 261 -1.50 -18.78 2.38
CA HIS A 261 -0.32 -18.98 1.54
C HIS A 261 0.27 -20.38 1.69
N GLY A 262 -0.42 -21.29 2.39
CA GLY A 262 0.07 -22.63 2.68
C GLY A 262 1.30 -22.64 3.60
N ILE A 263 1.33 -21.71 4.59
CA ILE A 263 2.40 -21.57 5.57
C ILE A 263 1.81 -21.77 6.96
N ASP A 264 2.33 -22.74 7.71
CA ASP A 264 2.01 -22.92 9.12
C ASP A 264 2.87 -21.96 9.95
N GLN A 265 2.24 -21.12 10.77
CA GLN A 265 2.97 -20.18 11.62
C GLN A 265 3.95 -20.88 12.56
N SER A 266 3.66 -22.11 13.00
CA SER A 266 4.56 -22.86 13.88
C SER A 266 5.92 -23.17 13.25
N GLU A 267 6.00 -23.28 11.92
CA GLU A 267 7.26 -23.44 11.17
C GLU A 267 8.16 -22.19 11.27
N LEU A 268 7.55 -21.02 11.53
CA LEU A 268 8.24 -19.74 11.63
C LEU A 268 8.63 -19.37 13.07
N GLN A 269 8.22 -20.17 14.07
CA GLN A 269 8.48 -19.86 15.47
C GLN A 269 9.98 -19.63 15.79
N PRO A 270 10.92 -20.47 15.29
CA PRO A 270 12.35 -20.22 15.53
C PRO A 270 12.85 -18.87 14.98
N MET A 271 12.28 -18.40 13.87
CA MET A 271 12.58 -17.09 13.29
C MET A 271 12.01 -15.97 14.16
N PHE A 272 10.79 -16.11 14.66
CA PHE A 272 10.19 -15.13 15.59
C PHE A 272 10.97 -15.03 16.90
N ASP A 273 11.42 -16.15 17.43
CA ASP A 273 12.25 -16.19 18.65
C ASP A 273 13.60 -15.47 18.42
N ALA A 274 14.21 -15.63 17.24
CA ALA A 274 15.43 -14.93 16.89
C ALA A 274 15.21 -13.41 16.77
N PHE A 275 14.11 -12.96 16.16
CA PHE A 275 13.73 -11.54 16.13
C PHE A 275 13.50 -10.99 17.54
N ALA A 276 12.76 -11.71 18.37
CA ALA A 276 12.51 -11.31 19.76
C ALA A 276 13.79 -11.21 20.60
N ALA A 277 14.79 -12.04 20.29
CA ALA A 277 16.13 -11.98 20.89
C ALA A 277 17.02 -10.86 20.33
N GLY A 278 16.57 -10.11 19.31
CA GLY A 278 17.36 -9.08 18.64
C GLY A 278 18.38 -9.62 17.64
N ASP A 279 18.36 -10.93 17.33
CA ASP A 279 19.27 -11.55 16.37
C ASP A 279 18.64 -11.53 14.96
N VAL A 280 18.56 -10.31 14.40
CA VAL A 280 17.92 -10.04 13.09
C VAL A 280 18.57 -10.84 11.97
N ALA A 281 19.91 -10.92 11.95
CA ALA A 281 20.63 -11.64 10.89
C ALA A 281 20.30 -13.14 10.91
N LYS A 282 20.24 -13.74 12.08
CA LYS A 282 19.84 -15.14 12.24
C LYS A 282 18.39 -15.35 11.82
N ALA A 283 17.49 -14.48 12.21
CA ALA A 283 16.08 -14.55 11.83
C ALA A 283 15.91 -14.54 10.32
N ILE A 284 16.55 -13.61 9.62
CA ILE A 284 16.52 -13.50 8.14
C ILE A 284 17.06 -14.77 7.49
N ASN A 285 18.18 -15.33 7.99
CA ASN A 285 18.79 -16.53 7.42
C ASN A 285 17.93 -17.79 7.61
N MET A 286 17.00 -17.80 8.56
CA MET A 286 16.01 -18.87 8.73
C MET A 286 14.85 -18.79 7.72
N PHE A 287 14.67 -17.65 7.07
CA PHE A 287 13.63 -17.45 6.07
C PHE A 287 14.09 -18.01 4.72
N GLY A 288 13.58 -19.18 4.35
CA GLY A 288 13.99 -19.88 3.16
C GLY A 288 13.51 -19.26 1.85
N PRO A 289 14.17 -19.56 0.72
CA PRO A 289 13.80 -19.02 -0.60
C PRO A 289 12.39 -19.42 -1.03
N GLU A 290 11.91 -20.61 -0.69
CA GLU A 290 10.55 -21.09 -1.00
C GLU A 290 9.46 -20.23 -0.36
N LEU A 291 9.69 -19.76 0.88
CA LEU A 291 8.79 -18.85 1.57
C LEU A 291 8.81 -17.47 0.90
N ALA A 292 9.97 -17.02 0.46
CA ALA A 292 10.10 -15.76 -0.25
C ALA A 292 9.33 -15.77 -1.58
N GLU A 293 9.39 -16.85 -2.33
CA GLU A 293 8.62 -17.02 -3.57
C GLU A 293 7.10 -16.97 -3.33
N LYS A 294 6.63 -17.54 -2.23
CA LYS A 294 5.20 -17.44 -1.85
C LYS A 294 4.79 -16.03 -1.47
N LEU A 295 5.66 -15.27 -0.83
CA LEU A 295 5.33 -14.02 -0.14
C LEU A 295 5.96 -12.76 -0.76
N SER A 296 6.36 -12.83 -2.02
CA SER A 296 6.84 -11.66 -2.79
C SER A 296 6.48 -11.77 -4.27
N VAL A 297 6.65 -10.66 -4.98
CA VAL A 297 6.64 -10.61 -6.45
C VAL A 297 8.05 -10.20 -6.88
N ALA A 298 8.92 -11.18 -7.07
CA ALA A 298 10.33 -10.94 -7.37
C ALA A 298 10.85 -11.88 -8.45
N GLY A 299 11.73 -11.36 -9.31
CA GLY A 299 12.31 -12.10 -10.42
C GLY A 299 12.42 -11.23 -11.67
N THR A 300 12.43 -11.89 -12.83
CA THR A 300 12.37 -11.19 -14.11
C THR A 300 11.04 -10.47 -14.28
N PRO A 301 10.95 -9.45 -15.14
CA PRO A 301 9.68 -8.80 -15.44
C PRO A 301 8.58 -9.79 -15.85
N GLU A 302 8.93 -10.84 -16.56
CA GLU A 302 7.99 -11.88 -17.03
C GLU A 302 7.51 -12.76 -15.88
N GLU A 303 8.39 -13.19 -14.97
CA GLU A 303 8.03 -13.95 -13.76
C GLU A 303 7.11 -13.13 -12.86
N CYS A 304 7.43 -11.84 -12.65
CA CYS A 304 6.60 -10.93 -11.88
C CYS A 304 5.22 -10.73 -12.53
N ALA A 305 5.18 -10.54 -13.86
CA ALA A 305 3.94 -10.39 -14.61
C ALA A 305 3.05 -11.63 -14.51
N GLU A 306 3.63 -12.82 -14.65
CA GLU A 306 2.90 -14.09 -14.54
C GLU A 306 2.25 -14.21 -13.16
N LYS A 307 3.00 -14.02 -12.09
CA LYS A 307 2.48 -14.10 -10.72
C LYS A 307 1.36 -13.10 -10.45
N ILE A 308 1.50 -11.86 -10.88
CA ILE A 308 0.43 -10.85 -10.76
C ILE A 308 -0.83 -11.29 -11.51
N ARG A 309 -0.66 -11.79 -12.74
CA ARG A 309 -1.76 -12.20 -13.60
C ARG A 309 -2.49 -13.44 -13.11
N THR A 310 -1.78 -14.41 -12.53
CA THR A 310 -2.36 -15.70 -12.09
C THR A 310 -2.89 -15.65 -10.66
N ASP A 311 -2.18 -14.97 -9.76
CA ASP A 311 -2.41 -15.09 -8.32
C ASP A 311 -3.11 -13.86 -7.72
N ILE A 312 -3.05 -12.69 -8.37
CA ILE A 312 -3.54 -11.43 -7.79
C ILE A 312 -4.77 -10.90 -8.53
N LEU A 313 -4.65 -10.64 -9.83
CA LEU A 313 -5.72 -9.99 -10.59
C LEU A 313 -7.02 -10.79 -10.70
N PRO A 314 -7.01 -12.14 -10.77
CA PRO A 314 -8.26 -12.91 -10.92
C PRO A 314 -9.25 -12.76 -9.77
N SER A 315 -8.82 -12.31 -8.60
CA SER A 315 -9.68 -12.05 -7.44
C SER A 315 -10.49 -10.75 -7.55
N GLY A 316 -10.18 -9.89 -8.54
CA GLY A 316 -10.81 -8.59 -8.72
C GLY A 316 -9.99 -7.41 -8.23
N ILE A 317 -8.73 -7.63 -7.87
CA ILE A 317 -7.76 -6.55 -7.65
C ILE A 317 -7.59 -5.77 -8.96
N ASN A 318 -7.68 -4.44 -8.87
CA ASN A 318 -7.58 -3.53 -10.02
C ASN A 318 -6.47 -2.47 -9.87
N HIS A 319 -5.65 -2.58 -8.81
CA HIS A 319 -4.56 -1.66 -8.55
C HIS A 319 -3.35 -2.40 -7.95
N ILE A 320 -2.25 -2.44 -8.65
CA ILE A 320 -1.00 -3.03 -8.18
C ILE A 320 -0.10 -1.92 -7.64
N VAL A 321 0.28 -2.03 -6.37
CA VAL A 321 1.18 -1.09 -5.69
C VAL A 321 2.49 -1.80 -5.36
N LEU A 322 3.51 -1.53 -6.14
CA LEU A 322 4.83 -2.15 -6.02
C LEU A 322 5.61 -1.48 -4.88
N ALA A 323 5.84 -2.18 -3.79
CA ALA A 323 6.81 -1.80 -2.78
C ALA A 323 8.19 -2.28 -3.23
N LEU A 324 8.85 -1.46 -4.03
CA LEU A 324 10.13 -1.80 -4.64
C LEU A 324 11.28 -1.67 -3.65
N ALA A 325 12.23 -2.57 -3.78
CA ALA A 325 13.44 -2.59 -2.99
C ALA A 325 14.69 -2.74 -3.85
N ASP A 326 15.74 -2.06 -3.46
CA ASP A 326 17.06 -2.16 -4.06
C ASP A 326 18.15 -2.49 -3.01
N ALA A 327 19.39 -2.63 -3.45
CA ALA A 327 20.48 -3.02 -2.57
C ALA A 327 20.69 -2.04 -1.39
N PRO A 328 20.66 -0.71 -1.55
CA PRO A 328 20.74 0.24 -0.44
C PRO A 328 19.65 0.05 0.62
N LEU A 329 18.42 -0.19 0.18
CA LEU A 329 17.29 -0.38 1.11
C LEU A 329 17.42 -1.72 1.87
N VAL A 330 17.81 -2.79 1.18
CA VAL A 330 18.07 -4.10 1.80
C VAL A 330 19.17 -3.98 2.86
N GLU A 331 20.27 -3.30 2.54
CA GLU A 331 21.38 -3.10 3.48
C GLU A 331 20.97 -2.26 4.69
N LEU A 332 20.19 -1.21 4.47
CA LEU A 332 19.68 -0.35 5.54
C LEU A 332 18.87 -1.15 6.58
N PHE A 333 17.99 -2.03 6.13
CA PHE A 333 17.12 -2.80 7.02
C PHE A 333 17.79 -4.02 7.65
N SER A 334 18.68 -4.68 6.91
CA SER A 334 19.21 -5.99 7.32
C SER A 334 20.68 -5.97 7.75
N GLY A 335 21.42 -4.94 7.37
CA GLY A 335 22.87 -4.93 7.43
C GLY A 335 23.53 -5.93 6.45
N GLN A 336 22.77 -6.54 5.55
CA GLN A 336 23.26 -7.50 4.55
C GLN A 336 23.37 -6.83 3.18
N SER A 337 24.51 -6.99 2.52
CA SER A 337 24.69 -6.49 1.16
C SER A 337 24.19 -7.51 0.14
N VAL A 338 23.45 -7.04 -0.85
CA VAL A 338 23.04 -7.82 -2.03
C VAL A 338 23.62 -7.19 -3.29
N SER A 339 23.92 -8.01 -4.30
CA SER A 339 24.43 -7.55 -5.60
C SER A 339 23.51 -8.00 -6.73
N GLY A 340 23.59 -7.34 -7.88
CA GLY A 340 22.77 -7.70 -9.06
C GLY A 340 21.32 -7.18 -9.01
N VAL A 341 20.97 -6.39 -8.01
CA VAL A 341 19.64 -5.76 -7.89
C VAL A 341 19.72 -4.35 -8.45
N PRO A 342 18.92 -3.99 -9.47
CA PRO A 342 18.89 -2.64 -10.02
C PRO A 342 18.36 -1.63 -8.99
N GLY A 343 18.79 -0.36 -9.13
CA GLY A 343 18.21 0.74 -8.37
C GLY A 343 16.72 0.93 -8.68
N ILE A 344 15.98 1.60 -7.78
CA ILE A 344 14.53 1.79 -7.90
C ILE A 344 14.12 2.34 -9.26
N SER A 345 14.80 3.38 -9.76
CA SER A 345 14.48 3.98 -11.07
C SER A 345 14.62 2.98 -12.24
N ASP A 346 15.60 2.08 -12.17
CA ASP A 346 15.77 1.07 -13.22
C ASP A 346 14.76 -0.06 -13.10
N GLN A 347 14.38 -0.45 -11.89
CA GLN A 347 13.27 -1.38 -11.67
C GLN A 347 11.95 -0.81 -12.19
N LEU A 348 11.68 0.49 -11.97
CA LEU A 348 10.51 1.17 -12.54
C LEU A 348 10.51 1.11 -14.08
N ARG A 349 11.68 1.34 -14.71
CA ARG A 349 11.83 1.24 -16.18
C ARG A 349 11.62 -0.19 -16.68
N LEU A 350 12.21 -1.18 -16.02
CA LEU A 350 12.02 -2.59 -16.37
C LEU A 350 10.55 -3.01 -16.27
N ALA A 351 9.89 -2.63 -15.17
CA ALA A 351 8.49 -2.95 -14.95
C ALA A 351 7.60 -2.25 -16.00
N ALA A 352 7.79 -0.96 -16.27
CA ALA A 352 7.02 -0.24 -17.26
C ALA A 352 7.22 -0.78 -18.69
N LYS A 353 8.45 -1.17 -19.03
CA LYS A 353 8.79 -1.63 -20.39
C LYS A 353 8.35 -3.08 -20.65
N ARG A 354 8.41 -3.97 -19.66
CA ARG A 354 8.24 -5.42 -19.88
C ARG A 354 7.15 -6.04 -19.01
N MET A 355 7.12 -5.77 -17.71
CA MET A 355 6.17 -6.39 -16.79
C MET A 355 4.73 -5.90 -17.03
N ILE A 356 4.51 -4.59 -17.04
CA ILE A 356 3.17 -4.00 -17.20
C ILE A 356 2.54 -4.39 -18.54
N PRO A 357 3.23 -4.26 -19.69
CA PRO A 357 2.68 -4.71 -20.99
C PRO A 357 2.32 -6.19 -21.02
N ALA A 358 3.12 -7.06 -20.37
CA ALA A 358 2.82 -8.49 -20.29
C ALA A 358 1.58 -8.80 -19.44
N ILE A 359 1.25 -7.93 -18.46
CA ILE A 359 0.04 -8.07 -17.64
C ILE A 359 -1.20 -7.60 -18.42
N VAL A 360 -1.13 -6.45 -19.08
CA VAL A 360 -2.30 -5.85 -19.77
C VAL A 360 -2.50 -6.40 -21.18
N GLY A 361 -1.66 -7.31 -21.65
CA GLY A 361 -1.81 -7.98 -22.95
C GLY A 361 -1.41 -7.13 -24.15
N GLN A 362 -0.65 -6.04 -23.96
CA GLN A 362 -0.05 -5.30 -25.08
C GLN A 362 1.27 -5.94 -25.47
N PRO A 363 1.57 -6.11 -26.77
CA PRO A 363 2.86 -6.59 -27.20
C PRO A 363 3.95 -5.62 -26.72
N SER A 364 5.02 -6.15 -26.12
CA SER A 364 6.20 -5.34 -25.76
C SER A 364 6.67 -4.58 -26.99
N ALA A 365 6.73 -3.25 -26.91
CA ALA A 365 7.37 -2.48 -27.96
C ALA A 365 8.85 -2.91 -28.05
N ALA A 366 9.24 -3.43 -29.22
CA ALA A 366 10.57 -3.95 -29.51
C ALA A 366 11.64 -2.86 -29.47
#